data_d7bb9cc69bff24293c6f4fa31f3a2b3c
#
_entry.id   d7bb9cc69bff24293c6f4fa31f3a2b3c
#
_cell.length_a   1.000
_cell.length_b   1.000
_cell.length_c   1.000
_cell.angle_alpha   90.00
_cell.angle_beta   90.00
_cell.angle_gamma   90.00
#
_symmetry.space_group_name_H-M   'P 1'
#
loop_
_entity.id
_entity.type
_entity.pdbx_description
1 polymer ?
#
loop_
_entity_poly.entity_id
_entity_poly.type
_entity_poly.pdbx_seq_one_letter_code
_entity_poly.pdbx_strand_id
1 'polypeptide(L)'
;MKKFIGLDIGDVRIGVAKSDPLGILATGLEVIDRNTVNPVQRIKEILSDEGTKKIVAGLPKSLDGTKKRQAEKVEEFVAELKENIPDIEVIMVDERYTTTEAEHYLKNYSKKNGKERRKVVDMVAASIILQKYLDRIK
;
A
#
# COMPACT_ATOMS: atom_id res chain seq x y z
N MET A 1 4.63 -0.47 20.35
CA MET A 1 4.35 -1.46 19.30
C MET A 1 4.64 -0.84 17.95
N LYS A 2 5.43 -1.50 17.12
CA LYS A 2 5.88 -0.96 15.82
C LYS A 2 5.10 -1.58 14.65
N LYS A 3 3.79 -1.67 14.78
CA LYS A 3 2.94 -2.25 13.75
C LYS A 3 2.48 -1.19 12.76
N PHE A 4 2.62 -1.48 11.47
CA PHE A 4 2.28 -0.56 10.40
C PHE A 4 1.38 -1.24 9.37
N ILE A 5 0.57 -0.45 8.69
CA ILE A 5 -0.18 -0.88 7.52
C ILE A 5 0.43 -0.21 6.30
N GLY A 6 0.76 -1.01 5.29
CA GLY A 6 1.29 -0.50 4.02
C GLY A 6 0.19 -0.39 2.99
N LEU A 7 0.20 0.68 2.20
CA LEU A 7 -0.78 0.91 1.15
C LEU A 7 -0.11 1.21 -0.18
N ASP A 8 -0.54 0.52 -1.22
CA ASP A 8 -0.25 0.87 -2.61
C ASP A 8 -1.54 1.39 -3.23
N ILE A 9 -1.66 2.71 -3.30
CA ILE A 9 -2.90 3.39 -3.64
C ILE A 9 -3.01 3.56 -5.16
N GLY A 10 -3.88 2.75 -5.79
CA GLY A 10 -4.20 2.84 -7.21
C GLY A 10 -5.55 3.49 -7.45
N ASP A 11 -5.88 3.77 -8.71
CA ASP A 11 -7.15 4.37 -9.10
C ASP A 11 -8.33 3.43 -8.91
N VAL A 12 -8.12 2.15 -9.17
CA VAL A 12 -9.16 1.12 -9.13
C VAL A 12 -9.02 0.23 -7.90
N ARG A 13 -7.79 -0.10 -7.52
CA ARG A 13 -7.50 -1.02 -6.41
C ARG A 13 -6.45 -0.43 -5.49
N ILE A 14 -6.55 -0.80 -4.22
CA ILE A 14 -5.54 -0.46 -3.22
C ILE A 14 -5.00 -1.76 -2.65
N GLY A 15 -3.70 -2.00 -2.83
CA GLY A 15 -3.01 -3.11 -2.20
C GLY A 15 -2.73 -2.77 -0.75
N VAL A 16 -2.92 -3.75 0.14
CA VAL A 16 -2.73 -3.57 1.58
C VAL A 16 -1.76 -4.62 2.10
N ALA A 17 -0.83 -4.18 2.91
CA ALA A 17 0.12 -5.04 3.61
C ALA A 17 0.14 -4.69 5.09
N LYS A 18 0.66 -5.60 5.90
CA LYS A 18 0.83 -5.36 7.33
C LYS A 18 2.23 -5.78 7.78
N SER A 19 2.72 -5.16 8.84
CA SER A 19 3.95 -5.59 9.47
C SER A 19 3.63 -6.48 10.68
N ASP A 20 4.63 -7.24 11.12
CA ASP A 20 4.57 -7.92 12.41
C ASP A 20 4.63 -6.88 13.55
N PRO A 21 4.30 -7.27 14.80
CA PRO A 21 4.33 -6.31 15.91
C PRO A 21 5.71 -5.72 16.22
N LEU A 22 6.77 -6.38 15.80
CA LEU A 22 8.14 -5.89 16.01
C LEU A 22 8.61 -4.94 14.90
N GLY A 23 7.83 -4.82 13.82
CA GLY A 23 8.19 -3.94 12.71
C GLY A 23 9.35 -4.45 11.87
N ILE A 24 9.48 -5.76 11.71
CA ILE A 24 10.60 -6.38 11.01
C ILE A 24 10.22 -6.81 9.60
N LEU A 25 9.07 -7.46 9.45
CA LEU A 25 8.67 -8.10 8.20
C LEU A 25 7.30 -7.64 7.73
N ALA A 26 7.19 -7.32 6.45
CA ALA A 26 5.92 -6.95 5.81
C ALA A 26 5.33 -8.15 5.06
N THR A 27 4.00 -8.34 5.18
CA THR A 27 3.25 -9.38 4.47
C THR A 27 2.02 -8.76 3.80
N GLY A 28 1.67 -9.26 2.61
CA GLY A 28 0.43 -8.84 1.94
C GLY A 28 -0.80 -9.24 2.76
N LEU A 29 -1.78 -8.36 2.85
CA LEU A 29 -3.00 -8.59 3.63
C LEU A 29 -4.22 -8.76 2.75
N GLU A 30 -4.52 -7.80 1.91
CA GLU A 30 -5.68 -7.85 1.01
C GLU A 30 -5.58 -6.81 -0.10
N VAL A 31 -6.54 -6.85 -1.02
CA VAL A 31 -6.71 -5.83 -2.05
C VAL A 31 -8.12 -5.25 -1.90
N ILE A 32 -8.20 -3.93 -1.88
CA ILE A 32 -9.48 -3.22 -1.81
C ILE A 32 -9.88 -2.82 -3.23
N ASP A 33 -11.03 -3.31 -3.69
CA ASP A 33 -11.62 -2.89 -4.96
C ASP A 33 -12.45 -1.63 -4.71
N ARG A 34 -11.97 -0.50 -5.22
CA ARG A 34 -12.60 0.81 -4.96
C ARG A 34 -13.97 0.97 -5.62
N ASN A 35 -14.31 0.12 -6.57
CA ASN A 35 -15.61 0.15 -7.24
C ASN A 35 -16.69 -0.59 -6.44
N THR A 36 -16.31 -1.50 -5.55
CA THR A 36 -17.24 -2.32 -4.79
C THR A 36 -17.25 -2.05 -3.30
N VAL A 37 -16.17 -1.47 -2.78
CA VAL A 37 -15.98 -1.23 -1.35
C VAL A 37 -15.56 0.23 -1.12
N ASN A 38 -16.10 0.86 -0.07
CA ASN A 38 -15.65 2.18 0.33
C ASN A 38 -14.24 2.04 0.92
N PRO A 39 -13.20 2.57 0.25
CA PRO A 39 -11.83 2.32 0.67
C PRO A 39 -11.48 2.97 2.01
N VAL A 40 -12.00 4.14 2.30
CA VAL A 40 -11.74 4.82 3.59
C VAL A 40 -12.30 4.01 4.74
N GLN A 41 -13.54 3.53 4.60
CA GLN A 41 -14.19 2.72 5.62
C GLN A 41 -13.45 1.40 5.82
N ARG A 42 -13.02 0.74 4.73
CA ARG A 42 -12.31 -0.52 4.83
C ARG A 42 -10.95 -0.34 5.51
N ILE A 43 -10.22 0.72 5.19
CA ILE A 43 -8.94 1.00 5.83
C ILE A 43 -9.14 1.27 7.33
N LYS A 44 -10.20 1.99 7.68
CA LYS A 44 -10.55 2.23 9.07
C LYS A 44 -10.76 0.92 9.84
N GLU A 45 -11.47 -0.03 9.23
CA GLU A 45 -11.70 -1.34 9.80
C GLU A 45 -10.38 -2.13 9.96
N ILE A 46 -9.53 -2.09 8.95
CA ILE A 46 -8.22 -2.77 8.99
C ILE A 46 -7.36 -2.21 10.12
N LEU A 47 -7.31 -0.88 10.26
CA LEU A 47 -6.55 -0.25 11.33
C LEU A 47 -7.06 -0.66 12.71
N SER A 48 -8.37 -0.73 12.85
CA SER A 48 -9.00 -1.19 14.11
C SER A 48 -8.64 -2.65 14.40
N ASP A 49 -8.77 -3.52 13.40
CA ASP A 49 -8.49 -4.95 13.54
C ASP A 49 -7.02 -5.20 13.87
N GLU A 50 -6.12 -4.45 13.26
CA GLU A 50 -4.68 -4.63 13.45
C GLU A 50 -4.13 -3.83 14.65
N GLY A 51 -4.94 -2.97 15.24
CA GLY A 51 -4.57 -2.23 16.44
C GLY A 51 -3.48 -1.19 16.22
N THR A 52 -3.50 -0.51 15.09
CA THR A 52 -2.51 0.53 14.76
C THR A 52 -3.17 1.72 14.07
N LYS A 53 -2.52 2.86 14.15
CA LYS A 53 -2.91 4.07 13.40
C LYS A 53 -1.78 4.57 12.52
N LYS A 54 -0.78 3.73 12.27
CA LYS A 54 0.40 4.08 11.46
C LYS A 54 0.28 3.46 10.07
N ILE A 55 0.30 4.31 9.06
CA ILE A 55 0.19 3.93 7.65
C ILE A 55 1.46 4.33 6.91
N VAL A 56 1.97 3.42 6.09
CA VAL A 56 3.05 3.70 5.15
C VAL A 56 2.45 3.61 3.76
N ALA A 57 2.45 4.71 3.02
CA ALA A 57 1.88 4.78 1.69
C ALA A 57 2.96 5.05 0.65
N GLY A 58 2.86 4.37 -0.48
CA GLY A 58 3.78 4.61 -1.59
C GLY A 58 3.40 5.88 -2.36
N LEU A 59 4.38 6.71 -2.64
CA LEU A 59 4.18 7.90 -3.45
C LEU A 59 4.93 7.72 -4.77
N PRO A 60 4.20 7.64 -5.91
CA PRO A 60 4.87 7.46 -7.19
C PRO A 60 5.70 8.68 -7.54
N LYS A 61 6.95 8.46 -7.96
CA LYS A 61 7.85 9.51 -8.40
C LYS A 61 8.46 9.15 -9.74
N SER A 62 8.59 10.12 -10.60
CA SER A 62 9.18 9.96 -11.93
C SER A 62 10.07 11.15 -12.23
N LEU A 63 11.21 10.87 -12.85
CA LEU A 63 12.16 11.91 -13.24
C LEU A 63 11.62 12.80 -14.34
N ASP A 64 10.72 12.31 -15.15
CA ASP A 64 10.14 13.04 -16.29
C ASP A 64 8.77 13.67 -15.98
N GLY A 65 8.28 13.54 -14.75
CA GLY A 65 7.01 14.11 -14.36
C GLY A 65 5.76 13.33 -14.78
N THR A 66 5.90 12.17 -15.45
CA THR A 66 4.75 11.39 -15.91
C THR A 66 3.90 10.86 -14.76
N LYS A 67 4.48 10.73 -13.58
CA LYS A 67 3.80 10.24 -12.38
C LYS A 67 3.29 11.35 -11.47
N LYS A 68 3.43 12.61 -11.88
CA LYS A 68 2.99 13.75 -11.05
C LYS A 68 1.50 13.68 -10.72
N ARG A 69 0.67 13.43 -11.72
CA ARG A 69 -0.79 13.33 -11.53
C ARG A 69 -1.16 12.18 -10.61
N GLN A 70 -0.48 11.05 -10.75
CA GLN A 70 -0.71 9.90 -9.88
C GLN A 70 -0.32 10.22 -8.44
N ALA A 71 0.80 10.92 -8.23
CA ALA A 71 1.21 11.37 -6.91
C ALA A 71 0.17 12.29 -6.27
N GLU A 72 -0.39 13.21 -7.05
CA GLU A 72 -1.45 14.11 -6.59
C GLU A 72 -2.68 13.33 -6.12
N LYS A 73 -3.09 12.30 -6.86
CA LYS A 73 -4.21 11.43 -6.49
C LYS A 73 -3.95 10.69 -5.19
N VAL A 74 -2.72 10.21 -4.99
CA VAL A 74 -2.34 9.56 -3.74
C VAL A 74 -2.41 10.54 -2.58
N GLU A 75 -1.89 11.74 -2.76
CA GLU A 75 -1.92 12.78 -1.73
C GLU A 75 -3.36 13.18 -1.38
N GLU A 76 -4.24 13.29 -2.38
CA GLU A 76 -5.65 13.57 -2.16
C GLU A 76 -6.33 12.47 -1.34
N PHE A 77 -6.04 11.22 -1.65
CA PHE A 77 -6.61 10.09 -0.92
C PHE A 77 -6.10 10.06 0.53
N VAL A 78 -4.82 10.33 0.73
CA VAL A 78 -4.23 10.40 2.08
C VAL A 78 -4.90 11.53 2.89
N ALA A 79 -5.14 12.67 2.27
CA ALA A 79 -5.85 13.77 2.92
C ALA A 79 -7.26 13.35 3.35
N GLU A 80 -7.97 12.62 2.49
CA GLU A 80 -9.28 12.09 2.79
C GLU A 80 -9.24 11.12 3.99
N LEU A 81 -8.23 10.25 4.02
CA LEU A 81 -8.04 9.34 5.16
C LEU A 81 -7.85 10.13 6.46
N LYS A 82 -7.02 11.15 6.44
CA LYS A 82 -6.77 11.98 7.63
C LYS A 82 -8.00 12.72 8.12
N GLU A 83 -8.87 13.14 7.19
CA GLU A 83 -10.14 13.80 7.55
C GLU A 83 -11.12 12.85 8.23
N ASN A 84 -11.12 11.58 7.80
CA ASN A 84 -12.13 10.61 8.24
C ASN A 84 -11.67 9.69 9.36
N ILE A 85 -10.37 9.58 9.58
CA ILE A 85 -9.81 8.70 10.61
C ILE A 85 -8.92 9.56 11.51
N PRO A 86 -9.39 9.88 12.74
CA PRO A 86 -8.60 10.73 13.64
C PRO A 86 -7.31 10.04 14.10
N ASP A 87 -6.29 10.85 14.28
CA ASP A 87 -5.00 10.46 14.88
C ASP A 87 -4.17 9.48 14.04
N ILE A 88 -4.48 9.29 12.76
CA ILE A 88 -3.60 8.47 11.91
C ILE A 88 -2.32 9.21 11.58
N GLU A 89 -1.25 8.45 11.49
CA GLU A 89 0.05 8.92 11.03
C GLU A 89 0.33 8.28 9.68
N VAL A 90 0.59 9.08 8.65
CA VAL A 90 0.88 8.58 7.30
C VAL A 90 2.30 8.96 6.92
N ILE A 91 3.11 7.94 6.62
CA ILE A 91 4.48 8.11 6.16
C ILE A 91 4.50 7.81 4.66
N MET A 92 5.04 8.74 3.86
CA MET A 92 5.13 8.56 2.42
C MET A 92 6.50 7.98 2.05
N VAL A 93 6.50 6.98 1.19
CA VAL A 93 7.71 6.31 0.73
C VAL A 93 7.76 6.37 -0.79
N ASP A 94 8.92 6.67 -1.36
CA ASP A 94 9.11 6.64 -2.81
C ASP A 94 8.94 5.20 -3.31
N GLU A 95 7.92 4.98 -4.15
CA GLU A 95 7.61 3.64 -4.68
C GLU A 95 8.19 3.42 -6.09
N ARG A 96 9.19 4.21 -6.48
CA ARG A 96 9.81 4.07 -7.79
C ARG A 96 10.19 2.60 -8.06
N TYR A 97 9.68 2.05 -9.18
CA TYR A 97 9.91 0.67 -9.63
C TYR A 97 9.31 -0.44 -8.75
N THR A 98 8.52 -0.12 -7.73
CA THR A 98 7.94 -1.12 -6.83
C THR A 98 7.04 -2.11 -7.58
N THR A 99 6.17 -1.61 -8.46
CA THR A 99 5.28 -2.47 -9.25
C THR A 99 6.08 -3.37 -10.19
N THR A 100 7.16 -2.85 -10.79
CA THR A 100 8.05 -3.62 -11.65
C THR A 100 8.73 -4.75 -10.86
N GLU A 101 9.21 -4.46 -9.65
CA GLU A 101 9.78 -5.48 -8.76
C GLU A 101 8.76 -6.56 -8.44
N ALA A 102 7.52 -6.17 -8.13
CA ALA A 102 6.45 -7.11 -7.84
C ALA A 102 6.13 -8.01 -9.04
N GLU A 103 6.05 -7.43 -10.24
CA GLU A 103 5.81 -8.19 -11.47
C GLU A 103 6.94 -9.16 -11.76
N HIS A 104 8.18 -8.72 -11.57
CA HIS A 104 9.35 -9.57 -11.77
C HIS A 104 9.33 -10.76 -10.81
N TYR A 105 9.03 -10.51 -9.55
CA TYR A 105 8.90 -11.55 -8.53
C TYR A 105 7.85 -12.60 -8.92
N LEU A 106 6.72 -12.15 -9.46
CA LEU A 106 5.61 -13.02 -9.82
C LEU A 106 5.76 -13.72 -11.17
N LYS A 107 6.71 -13.29 -11.99
CA LYS A 107 6.93 -13.85 -13.32
C LYS A 107 7.10 -15.36 -13.32
N ASN A 108 7.69 -15.90 -12.26
CA ASN A 108 7.94 -17.33 -12.12
C ASN A 108 6.83 -18.07 -11.37
N TYR A 109 5.84 -17.37 -10.87
CA TYR A 109 4.80 -17.95 -10.02
C TYR A 109 3.46 -18.12 -10.70
N SER A 110 3.18 -17.43 -11.80
CA SER A 110 1.79 -17.34 -12.17
C SER A 110 1.40 -18.12 -13.38
N LYS A 111 0.66 -19.15 -13.11
CA LYS A 111 -0.30 -19.73 -14.05
C LYS A 111 -1.71 -19.19 -13.78
N LYS A 112 -1.84 -18.17 -12.93
CA LYS A 112 -3.13 -17.55 -12.57
C LYS A 112 -3.63 -16.67 -13.71
N ASN A 113 -4.95 -16.47 -13.79
CA ASN A 113 -5.54 -15.56 -14.75
C ASN A 113 -5.13 -14.10 -14.46
N GLY A 114 -5.31 -13.20 -15.43
CA GLY A 114 -4.87 -11.81 -15.30
C GLY A 114 -5.45 -11.06 -14.12
N LYS A 115 -6.70 -11.36 -13.75
CA LYS A 115 -7.37 -10.70 -12.62
C LYS A 115 -6.74 -11.08 -11.28
N GLU A 116 -6.54 -12.37 -11.07
CA GLU A 116 -5.89 -12.87 -9.85
C GLU A 116 -4.43 -12.41 -9.75
N ARG A 117 -3.74 -12.41 -10.88
CA ARG A 117 -2.35 -11.94 -10.96
C ARG A 117 -2.25 -10.47 -10.54
N ARG A 118 -3.17 -9.61 -10.99
CA ARG A 118 -3.17 -8.19 -10.61
C ARG A 118 -3.37 -7.99 -9.12
N LYS A 119 -4.26 -8.78 -8.51
CA LYS A 119 -4.47 -8.72 -7.05
C LYS A 119 -3.20 -9.09 -6.29
N VAL A 120 -2.52 -10.16 -6.72
CA VAL A 120 -1.27 -10.56 -6.08
C VAL A 120 -0.20 -9.50 -6.27
N VAL A 121 -0.09 -8.91 -7.46
CA VAL A 121 0.86 -7.82 -7.74
C VAL A 121 0.59 -6.64 -6.79
N ASP A 122 -0.67 -6.26 -6.61
CA ASP A 122 -1.03 -5.13 -5.74
C ASP A 122 -0.64 -5.39 -4.27
N MET A 123 -0.85 -6.61 -3.79
CA MET A 123 -0.46 -6.98 -2.41
C MET A 123 1.06 -7.03 -2.25
N VAL A 124 1.76 -7.58 -3.23
CA VAL A 124 3.23 -7.64 -3.20
C VAL A 124 3.81 -6.23 -3.27
N ALA A 125 3.25 -5.36 -4.12
CA ALA A 125 3.67 -3.96 -4.20
C ALA A 125 3.52 -3.26 -2.84
N ALA A 126 2.39 -3.45 -2.18
CA ALA A 126 2.16 -2.87 -0.85
C ALA A 126 3.17 -3.41 0.18
N SER A 127 3.49 -4.70 0.13
CA SER A 127 4.47 -5.30 1.04
C SER A 127 5.88 -4.77 0.78
N ILE A 128 6.25 -4.52 -0.47
CA ILE A 128 7.55 -3.95 -0.83
C ILE A 128 7.66 -2.51 -0.32
N ILE A 129 6.61 -1.72 -0.51
CA ILE A 129 6.55 -0.35 0.01
C ILE A 129 6.76 -0.34 1.52
N LEU A 130 6.02 -1.17 2.22
CA LEU A 130 6.12 -1.27 3.67
C LEU A 130 7.50 -1.76 4.10
N GLN A 131 8.04 -2.79 3.45
CA GLN A 131 9.34 -3.33 3.79
C GLN A 131 10.47 -2.31 3.61
N LYS A 132 10.40 -1.49 2.57
CA LYS A 132 11.37 -0.40 2.37
C LYS A 132 11.43 0.53 3.58
N TYR A 133 10.28 0.87 4.12
CA TYR A 133 10.22 1.71 5.30
C TYR A 133 10.75 0.98 6.55
N LEU A 134 10.33 -0.28 6.75
CA LEU A 134 10.77 -1.08 7.89
C LEU A 134 12.30 -1.24 7.89
N ASP A 135 12.90 -1.46 6.73
CA ASP A 135 14.35 -1.60 6.60
C ASP A 135 15.07 -0.29 6.91
N ARG A 136 14.42 0.84 6.64
CA ARG A 136 14.99 2.16 6.90
C ARG A 136 15.05 2.50 8.39
N ILE A 137 14.09 2.02 9.17
CA ILE A 137 13.99 2.34 10.60
C ILE A 137 14.66 1.32 11.51
N LYS A 138 15.26 0.29 10.94
CA LYS A 138 16.01 -0.69 11.72
C LYS A 138 17.29 -0.11 12.28
#